data_03cf9cf021de5dd4b35771aaf7240c31
#
_entry.id   03cf9cf021de5dd4b35771aaf7240c31
#
_cell.length_a   1.000
_cell.length_b   1.000
_cell.length_c   1.000
_cell.angle_alpha   90.00
_cell.angle_beta   90.00
_cell.angle_gamma   90.00
#
_symmetry.space_group_name_H-M   'P 1'
#
loop_
_entity.id
_entity.type
_entity.pdbx_description
1 polymer ?
#
loop_
_entity_poly.entity_id
_entity_poly.type
_entity_poly.pdbx_seq_one_letter_code
_entity_poly.pdbx_strand_id
1 'polypeptide(L)'
;LNMTRLEKEAVNEADTMPRIDEQNDAVIRFQQQNFPVIDYHVHLKGGLTKEMAHAMSMNYGINYGVAPNAGEGGVGRMLADDKEVYEYYNEVKDMPFLRGVQGEGRKWTATFSQKALGVFDYLFTDGMTIVDHKGRLSRIYRPEEVHYDGVTKEQYMDHLVDQTVKILTNEPADIYANPTFLPEELNAEYAKYWTDERIDRVLDVLKKHNIALEINARYKIPSFDIIRKAK
;
A
#
# COMPACT_ATOMS: atom_id res chain seq x y z
N LEU A 1 12.18 -14.96 -30.34
CA LEU A 1 11.99 -14.91 -28.88
C LEU A 1 10.82 -15.83 -28.55
N ASN A 2 11.11 -16.99 -27.93
CA ASN A 2 10.07 -17.88 -27.42
C ASN A 2 9.54 -17.30 -26.12
N MET A 3 8.38 -16.68 -26.18
CA MET A 3 7.65 -16.18 -25.00
C MET A 3 7.05 -17.37 -24.24
N THR A 4 7.13 -17.34 -22.94
CA THR A 4 6.45 -18.29 -22.07
C THR A 4 4.93 -18.15 -22.20
N ARG A 5 4.15 -19.15 -21.76
CA ARG A 5 2.69 -19.09 -21.78
C ARG A 5 2.15 -17.87 -21.00
N LEU A 6 2.75 -17.58 -19.83
CA LEU A 6 2.34 -16.44 -18.98
C LEU A 6 2.64 -15.09 -19.64
N GLU A 7 3.78 -14.97 -20.34
CA GLU A 7 4.11 -13.77 -21.12
C GLU A 7 3.13 -13.56 -22.28
N LYS A 8 2.70 -14.64 -22.93
CA LYS A 8 1.68 -14.57 -23.99
C LYS A 8 0.30 -14.20 -23.47
N GLU A 9 -0.09 -14.74 -22.30
CA GLU A 9 -1.36 -14.39 -21.64
C GLU A 9 -1.36 -12.92 -21.21
N ALA A 10 -0.26 -12.40 -20.66
CA ALA A 10 -0.15 -11.00 -20.28
C ALA A 10 -0.12 -10.05 -21.48
N VAL A 11 0.53 -10.42 -22.56
CA VAL A 11 0.47 -9.64 -23.82
C VAL A 11 -0.95 -9.63 -24.38
N ASN A 12 -1.67 -10.76 -24.31
CA ASN A 12 -3.07 -10.82 -24.74
C ASN A 12 -4.00 -10.01 -23.84
N GLU A 13 -3.76 -9.98 -22.54
CA GLU A 13 -4.51 -9.09 -21.61
C GLU A 13 -4.21 -7.61 -21.89
N ALA A 14 -2.97 -7.26 -22.17
CA ALA A 14 -2.60 -5.89 -22.56
C ALA A 14 -3.25 -5.48 -23.89
N ASP A 15 -3.38 -6.39 -24.86
CA ASP A 15 -4.04 -6.14 -26.13
C ASP A 15 -5.57 -6.01 -25.99
N THR A 16 -6.17 -6.58 -24.95
CA THR A 16 -7.61 -6.48 -24.66
C THR A 16 -7.96 -5.30 -23.77
N MET A 17 -6.95 -4.61 -23.19
CA MET A 17 -7.20 -3.39 -22.41
C MET A 17 -7.72 -2.26 -23.31
N PRO A 18 -8.71 -1.47 -22.84
CA PRO A 18 -9.21 -0.35 -23.59
C PRO A 18 -8.05 0.59 -23.96
N ARG A 19 -7.96 0.94 -25.24
CA ARG A 19 -6.98 1.93 -25.68
C ARG A 19 -7.23 3.24 -24.94
N ILE A 20 -6.15 3.89 -24.51
CA ILE A 20 -6.22 5.20 -23.91
C ILE A 20 -6.86 6.16 -24.90
N ASP A 21 -7.98 6.76 -24.54
CA ASP A 21 -8.55 7.88 -25.28
C ASP A 21 -7.75 9.14 -24.94
N GLU A 22 -6.82 9.51 -25.81
CA GLU A 22 -5.91 10.64 -25.62
C GLU A 22 -6.63 11.96 -25.32
N GLN A 23 -7.84 12.16 -25.79
CA GLN A 23 -8.60 13.39 -25.56
C GLN A 23 -9.23 13.47 -24.17
N ASN A 24 -9.55 12.32 -23.58
CA ASN A 24 -10.28 12.20 -22.33
C ASN A 24 -9.46 11.54 -21.20
N ASP A 25 -8.28 11.03 -21.51
CA ASP A 25 -7.48 10.34 -20.52
C ASP A 25 -6.91 11.29 -19.45
N ALA A 26 -7.22 10.99 -18.19
CA ALA A 26 -6.80 11.84 -17.06
C ALA A 26 -5.27 11.84 -16.87
N VAL A 27 -4.60 10.72 -17.17
CA VAL A 27 -3.14 10.61 -17.03
C VAL A 27 -2.45 11.54 -18.02
N ILE A 28 -2.88 11.54 -19.29
CA ILE A 28 -2.32 12.43 -20.33
C ILE A 28 -2.53 13.90 -19.94
N ARG A 29 -3.74 14.26 -19.47
CA ARG A 29 -4.02 15.61 -19.01
C ARG A 29 -3.11 16.06 -17.85
N PHE A 30 -2.86 15.19 -16.88
CA PHE A 30 -1.94 15.50 -15.79
C PHE A 30 -0.51 15.63 -16.27
N GLN A 31 -0.05 14.76 -17.17
CA GLN A 31 1.29 14.86 -17.77
C GLN A 31 1.47 16.13 -18.56
N GLN A 32 0.47 16.56 -19.35
CA GLN A 32 0.48 17.84 -20.07
C GLN A 32 0.56 19.05 -19.14
N GLN A 33 0.11 18.92 -17.91
CA GLN A 33 0.23 19.92 -16.85
C GLN A 33 1.52 19.79 -16.03
N ASN A 34 2.47 18.98 -16.47
CA ASN A 34 3.70 18.63 -15.74
C ASN A 34 3.42 18.00 -14.35
N PHE A 35 2.28 17.31 -14.19
CA PHE A 35 1.93 16.60 -12.98
C PHE A 35 2.28 15.10 -13.17
N PRO A 36 3.30 14.57 -12.48
CA PRO A 36 3.67 13.17 -12.62
C PRO A 36 2.59 12.28 -12.01
N VAL A 37 2.23 11.21 -12.72
CA VAL A 37 1.35 10.17 -12.19
C VAL A 37 2.20 8.98 -11.81
N ILE A 38 2.12 8.57 -10.55
CA ILE A 38 2.95 7.52 -9.97
C ILE A 38 2.05 6.56 -9.18
N ASP A 39 2.17 5.27 -9.46
CA ASP A 39 1.64 4.22 -8.60
C ASP A 39 2.76 3.69 -7.70
N TYR A 40 2.71 4.02 -6.42
CA TYR A 40 3.72 3.64 -5.43
C TYR A 40 3.50 2.25 -4.83
N HIS A 41 2.43 1.53 -5.20
CA HIS A 41 2.02 0.31 -4.50
C HIS A 41 1.92 -0.90 -5.42
N VAL A 42 2.96 -1.13 -6.22
CA VAL A 42 3.01 -2.25 -7.18
C VAL A 42 3.79 -3.42 -6.59
N HIS A 43 3.14 -4.56 -6.43
CA HIS A 43 3.79 -5.80 -6.03
C HIS A 43 4.03 -6.70 -7.25
N LEU A 44 5.26 -7.16 -7.43
CA LEU A 44 5.60 -8.16 -8.42
C LEU A 44 5.16 -9.55 -7.93
N LYS A 45 3.93 -9.92 -8.22
CA LYS A 45 3.29 -11.18 -7.78
C LYS A 45 2.31 -11.71 -8.81
N GLY A 46 1.85 -12.96 -8.65
CA GLY A 46 0.83 -13.54 -9.51
C GLY A 46 1.24 -13.65 -10.98
N GLY A 47 2.54 -13.83 -11.25
CA GLY A 47 3.07 -13.89 -12.62
C GLY A 47 3.49 -12.52 -13.19
N LEU A 48 3.24 -11.41 -12.51
CA LEU A 48 3.73 -10.10 -12.93
C LEU A 48 5.26 -10.03 -12.74
N THR A 49 6.00 -10.07 -13.83
CA THR A 49 7.45 -9.88 -13.83
C THR A 49 7.82 -8.40 -13.86
N LYS A 50 9.08 -8.07 -13.55
CA LYS A 50 9.57 -6.69 -13.63
C LYS A 50 9.52 -6.14 -15.07
N GLU A 51 9.78 -6.98 -16.06
CA GLU A 51 9.71 -6.61 -17.48
C GLU A 51 8.27 -6.32 -17.92
N MET A 52 7.31 -7.13 -17.45
CA MET A 52 5.88 -6.90 -17.69
C MET A 52 5.39 -5.63 -17.00
N ALA A 53 5.77 -5.43 -15.75
CA ALA A 53 5.44 -4.20 -15.02
C ALA A 53 6.01 -2.95 -15.72
N HIS A 54 7.25 -3.04 -16.25
CA HIS A 54 7.82 -1.94 -17.03
C HIS A 54 7.04 -1.68 -18.32
N ALA A 55 6.69 -2.72 -19.05
CA ALA A 55 5.87 -2.58 -20.27
C ALA A 55 4.50 -1.95 -19.98
N MET A 56 3.86 -2.35 -18.87
CA MET A 56 2.59 -1.75 -18.42
C MET A 56 2.76 -0.28 -18.04
N SER A 57 3.80 0.06 -17.28
CA SER A 57 4.13 1.44 -16.92
C SER A 57 4.26 2.33 -18.16
N MET A 58 4.99 1.87 -19.16
CA MET A 58 5.15 2.59 -20.42
C MET A 58 3.84 2.71 -21.20
N ASN A 59 3.04 1.64 -21.24
CA ASN A 59 1.76 1.63 -21.97
C ASN A 59 0.74 2.59 -21.35
N TYR A 60 0.67 2.66 -20.03
CA TYR A 60 -0.26 3.53 -19.31
C TYR A 60 0.27 4.95 -19.10
N GLY A 61 1.56 5.19 -19.30
CA GLY A 61 2.19 6.46 -18.96
C GLY A 61 2.19 6.75 -17.46
N ILE A 62 2.19 5.70 -16.63
CA ILE A 62 2.22 5.78 -15.16
C ILE A 62 3.56 5.28 -14.68
N ASN A 63 4.29 6.08 -13.90
CA ASN A 63 5.51 5.60 -13.26
C ASN A 63 5.15 4.61 -12.14
N TYR A 64 5.90 3.51 -12.04
CA TYR A 64 5.68 2.51 -11.00
C TYR A 64 6.73 2.61 -9.90
N GLY A 65 6.25 2.51 -8.68
CA GLY A 65 7.04 2.15 -7.52
C GLY A 65 6.79 0.70 -7.17
N VAL A 66 7.81 -0.15 -7.34
CA VAL A 66 7.69 -1.57 -7.03
C VAL A 66 8.15 -1.85 -5.61
N ALA A 67 7.39 -2.67 -4.91
CA ALA A 67 7.65 -2.96 -3.50
C ALA A 67 7.46 -4.45 -3.18
N PRO A 68 8.42 -5.12 -2.56
CA PRO A 68 8.18 -6.35 -1.83
C PRO A 68 7.57 -6.04 -0.47
N ASN A 69 7.08 -7.07 0.22
CA ASN A 69 6.76 -6.96 1.63
C ASN A 69 7.99 -7.27 2.49
N ALA A 70 8.07 -6.68 3.66
CA ALA A 70 9.14 -6.92 4.63
C ALA A 70 8.55 -7.19 6.01
N GLY A 71 8.98 -8.27 6.66
CA GLY A 71 8.48 -8.68 7.96
C GLY A 71 7.68 -9.97 7.92
N GLU A 72 6.61 -10.08 8.70
CA GLU A 72 5.82 -11.30 8.85
C GLU A 72 4.38 -11.11 8.38
N GLY A 73 3.84 -12.09 7.68
CA GLY A 73 2.40 -12.21 7.42
C GLY A 73 1.87 -11.54 6.17
N GLY A 74 2.71 -10.96 5.35
CA GLY A 74 2.31 -10.33 4.08
C GLY A 74 1.92 -11.30 2.97
N VAL A 75 1.49 -10.77 1.86
CA VAL A 75 1.12 -11.50 0.64
C VAL A 75 2.14 -11.21 -0.46
N GLY A 76 2.59 -12.24 -1.18
CA GLY A 76 3.59 -12.10 -2.24
C GLY A 76 5.01 -12.31 -1.72
N ARG A 77 6.00 -11.63 -2.34
CA ARG A 77 7.40 -11.76 -1.92
C ARG A 77 7.62 -11.07 -0.58
N MET A 78 8.09 -11.83 0.39
CA MET A 78 8.48 -11.37 1.72
C MET A 78 9.98 -11.32 1.82
N LEU A 79 10.53 -10.22 2.35
CA LEU A 79 11.93 -10.10 2.71
C LEU A 79 12.06 -10.36 4.21
N ALA A 80 12.93 -11.31 4.59
CA ALA A 80 13.08 -11.76 5.97
C ALA A 80 14.32 -11.20 6.67
N ASP A 81 15.32 -10.74 5.91
CA ASP A 81 16.57 -10.22 6.43
C ASP A 81 17.28 -9.24 5.46
N ASP A 82 18.37 -8.66 5.91
CA ASP A 82 19.17 -7.73 5.12
C ASP A 82 19.73 -8.35 3.83
N LYS A 83 20.05 -9.64 3.84
CA LYS A 83 20.58 -10.35 2.67
C LYS A 83 19.53 -10.37 1.56
N GLU A 84 18.29 -10.73 1.89
CA GLU A 84 17.18 -10.74 0.94
C GLU A 84 16.85 -9.33 0.42
N VAL A 85 17.03 -8.28 1.24
CA VAL A 85 16.92 -6.89 0.80
C VAL A 85 17.93 -6.59 -0.32
N TYR A 86 19.21 -6.95 -0.12
CA TYR A 86 20.23 -6.70 -1.15
C TYR A 86 20.06 -7.58 -2.39
N GLU A 87 19.58 -8.81 -2.25
CA GLU A 87 19.23 -9.67 -3.37
C GLU A 87 18.12 -9.03 -4.20
N TYR A 88 17.04 -8.61 -3.57
CA TYR A 88 15.93 -7.91 -4.24
C TYR A 88 16.39 -6.61 -4.91
N TYR A 89 17.18 -5.80 -4.21
CA TYR A 89 17.75 -4.58 -4.79
C TYR A 89 18.52 -4.86 -6.08
N ASN A 90 19.37 -5.88 -6.07
CA ASN A 90 20.14 -6.27 -7.26
C ASN A 90 19.28 -6.75 -8.42
N GLU A 91 18.10 -7.31 -8.16
CA GLU A 91 17.16 -7.74 -9.20
C GLU A 91 16.48 -6.56 -9.91
N VAL A 92 16.25 -5.46 -9.20
CA VAL A 92 15.43 -4.35 -9.70
C VAL A 92 16.18 -3.05 -9.94
N LYS A 93 17.44 -2.93 -9.49
CA LYS A 93 18.23 -1.67 -9.53
C LYS A 93 18.41 -1.08 -10.92
N ASP A 94 18.43 -1.93 -11.96
CA ASP A 94 18.61 -1.51 -13.35
C ASP A 94 17.29 -1.24 -14.08
N MET A 95 16.17 -1.40 -13.39
CA MET A 95 14.84 -1.10 -13.91
C MET A 95 14.44 0.36 -13.57
N PRO A 96 13.69 1.03 -14.44
CA PRO A 96 13.28 2.43 -14.23
C PRO A 96 12.09 2.54 -13.28
N PHE A 97 12.19 1.91 -12.11
CA PHE A 97 11.19 1.95 -11.05
C PHE A 97 11.67 2.77 -9.87
N LEU A 98 10.74 3.37 -9.14
CA LEU A 98 10.96 3.70 -7.75
C LEU A 98 10.92 2.41 -6.93
N ARG A 99 11.81 2.28 -5.96
CA ARG A 99 11.96 1.08 -5.13
C ARG A 99 11.36 1.33 -3.77
N GLY A 100 10.20 0.73 -3.54
CA GLY A 100 9.54 0.78 -2.24
C GLY A 100 9.74 -0.49 -1.44
N VAL A 101 9.32 -0.47 -0.19
CA VAL A 101 9.10 -1.66 0.63
C VAL A 101 7.91 -1.45 1.55
N GLN A 102 7.02 -2.44 1.61
CA GLN A 102 5.88 -2.45 2.51
C GLN A 102 6.21 -3.18 3.80
N GLY A 103 6.19 -2.45 4.92
CA GLY A 103 6.36 -3.03 6.24
C GLY A 103 5.13 -3.79 6.69
N GLU A 104 5.32 -5.03 7.14
CA GLU A 104 4.29 -5.95 7.59
C GLU A 104 4.58 -6.46 9.00
N GLY A 105 3.54 -6.86 9.72
CA GLY A 105 3.69 -7.63 10.97
C GLY A 105 4.28 -6.88 12.14
N ARG A 106 4.23 -5.57 12.20
CA ARG A 106 4.62 -4.71 13.36
C ARG A 106 6.05 -4.86 13.90
N LYS A 107 6.77 -5.94 13.56
CA LYS A 107 8.16 -6.17 14.01
C LYS A 107 9.21 -5.95 12.90
N TRP A 108 8.76 -5.60 11.72
CA TRP A 108 9.63 -5.47 10.56
C TRP A 108 10.79 -4.47 10.77
N THR A 109 10.56 -3.41 11.51
CA THR A 109 11.58 -2.39 11.80
C THR A 109 12.76 -2.91 12.63
N ALA A 110 12.54 -3.98 13.41
CA ALA A 110 13.60 -4.62 14.20
C ALA A 110 14.34 -5.71 13.42
N THR A 111 13.83 -6.11 12.26
CA THR A 111 14.38 -7.20 11.45
C THR A 111 15.50 -6.71 10.53
N PHE A 112 15.42 -5.46 10.08
CA PHE A 112 16.32 -4.89 9.07
C PHE A 112 17.23 -3.80 9.64
N SER A 113 18.47 -3.76 9.17
CA SER A 113 19.37 -2.65 9.50
C SER A 113 18.94 -1.38 8.77
N GLN A 114 19.27 -0.23 9.32
CA GLN A 114 19.06 1.07 8.66
C GLN A 114 19.79 1.15 7.31
N LYS A 115 20.93 0.47 7.19
CA LYS A 115 21.69 0.41 5.93
C LYS A 115 20.92 -0.38 4.86
N ALA A 116 20.30 -1.49 5.21
CA ALA A 116 19.47 -2.28 4.29
C ALA A 116 18.21 -1.50 3.89
N LEU A 117 17.50 -0.90 4.83
CA LEU A 117 16.34 -0.08 4.53
C LEU A 117 16.68 1.14 3.65
N GLY A 118 17.91 1.66 3.77
CA GLY A 118 18.38 2.80 2.98
C GLY A 118 18.61 2.53 1.49
N VAL A 119 18.44 1.29 0.99
CA VAL A 119 18.47 1.02 -0.46
C VAL A 119 17.14 1.30 -1.15
N PHE A 120 16.06 1.45 -0.38
CA PHE A 120 14.74 1.80 -0.88
C PHE A 120 14.59 3.31 -1.03
N ASP A 121 13.85 3.73 -2.04
CA ASP A 121 13.54 5.14 -2.28
C ASP A 121 12.44 5.63 -1.34
N TYR A 122 11.58 4.73 -0.86
CA TYR A 122 10.51 5.01 0.12
C TYR A 122 10.09 3.75 0.88
N LEU A 123 9.57 3.98 2.08
CA LEU A 123 9.01 2.95 2.95
C LEU A 123 7.52 3.24 3.15
N PHE A 124 6.69 2.19 3.19
CA PHE A 124 5.29 2.38 3.52
C PHE A 124 4.77 1.26 4.42
N THR A 125 3.77 1.59 5.19
CA THR A 125 3.09 0.66 6.09
C THR A 125 1.60 0.95 6.09
N ASP A 126 0.82 0.04 6.64
CA ASP A 126 -0.61 0.20 6.76
C ASP A 126 -1.13 -0.14 8.16
N GLY A 127 -2.42 0.09 8.37
CA GLY A 127 -3.14 -0.27 9.59
C GLY A 127 -3.92 -1.59 9.48
N MET A 128 -3.62 -2.44 8.48
CA MET A 128 -4.40 -3.66 8.23
C MET A 128 -4.00 -4.83 9.13
N THR A 129 -2.85 -4.74 9.80
CA THR A 129 -2.42 -5.70 10.82
C THR A 129 -2.21 -4.96 12.14
N ILE A 130 -3.02 -5.27 13.12
CA ILE A 130 -3.02 -4.62 14.43
C ILE A 130 -2.89 -5.63 15.57
N VAL A 131 -2.64 -5.14 16.76
CA VAL A 131 -2.84 -5.92 17.99
C VAL A 131 -4.21 -5.57 18.53
N ASP A 132 -5.11 -6.55 18.65
CA ASP A 132 -6.47 -6.32 19.10
C ASP A 132 -6.55 -5.97 20.60
N HIS A 133 -7.74 -5.65 21.10
CA HIS A 133 -7.99 -5.27 22.49
C HIS A 133 -7.69 -6.37 23.52
N LYS A 134 -7.44 -7.61 23.07
CA LYS A 134 -7.00 -8.73 23.92
C LYS A 134 -5.54 -9.13 23.71
N GLY A 135 -4.79 -8.33 22.96
CA GLY A 135 -3.37 -8.56 22.69
C GLY A 135 -3.08 -9.59 21.60
N ARG A 136 -4.07 -9.98 20.80
CA ARG A 136 -3.90 -10.93 19.69
C ARG A 136 -3.53 -10.15 18.41
N LEU A 137 -2.63 -10.71 17.59
CA LEU A 137 -2.38 -10.20 16.25
C LEU A 137 -3.64 -10.42 15.40
N SER A 138 -4.11 -9.38 14.75
CA SER A 138 -5.32 -9.39 13.92
C SER A 138 -5.04 -8.74 12.59
N ARG A 139 -5.16 -9.51 11.52
CA ARG A 139 -5.18 -9.02 10.14
C ARG A 139 -6.62 -8.68 9.80
N ILE A 140 -6.96 -7.40 9.83
CA ILE A 140 -8.37 -6.95 9.74
C ILE A 140 -9.03 -7.22 8.38
N TYR A 141 -8.25 -7.62 7.38
CA TYR A 141 -8.75 -8.10 6.08
C TYR A 141 -9.10 -9.59 6.08
N ARG A 142 -8.94 -10.27 7.22
CA ARG A 142 -9.33 -11.68 7.45
C ARG A 142 -10.46 -11.72 8.47
N PRO A 143 -11.71 -11.99 8.06
CA PRO A 143 -12.84 -11.96 8.97
C PRO A 143 -12.66 -12.86 10.20
N GLU A 144 -12.00 -14.03 10.03
CA GLU A 144 -11.73 -14.99 11.11
C GLU A 144 -10.76 -14.47 12.18
N GLU A 145 -10.01 -13.42 11.91
CA GLU A 145 -9.09 -12.80 12.86
C GLU A 145 -9.65 -11.54 13.51
N VAL A 146 -10.86 -11.12 13.13
CA VAL A 146 -11.53 -9.94 13.68
C VAL A 146 -12.47 -10.36 14.80
N HIS A 147 -12.25 -9.84 16.00
CA HIS A 147 -13.02 -10.23 17.18
C HIS A 147 -13.54 -9.00 17.92
N TYR A 148 -14.81 -9.08 18.32
CA TYR A 148 -15.49 -8.03 19.09
C TYR A 148 -15.82 -8.48 20.53
N ASP A 149 -15.13 -9.52 21.05
CA ASP A 149 -15.44 -10.10 22.37
C ASP A 149 -15.26 -9.08 23.50
N GLY A 150 -16.37 -8.69 24.12
CA GLY A 150 -16.39 -7.78 25.26
C GLY A 150 -16.23 -6.30 24.91
N VAL A 151 -16.28 -5.93 23.61
CA VAL A 151 -16.26 -4.54 23.15
C VAL A 151 -17.39 -4.30 22.14
N THR A 152 -17.88 -3.07 22.10
CA THR A 152 -18.79 -2.64 21.03
C THR A 152 -17.99 -2.37 19.74
N LYS A 153 -18.69 -2.29 18.61
CA LYS A 153 -18.06 -1.91 17.34
C LYS A 153 -17.45 -0.50 17.38
N GLU A 154 -18.05 0.42 18.13
CA GLU A 154 -17.50 1.76 18.35
C GLU A 154 -16.18 1.69 19.14
N GLN A 155 -16.14 0.92 20.24
CA GLN A 155 -14.92 0.71 21.01
C GLN A 155 -13.82 0.00 20.19
N TYR A 156 -14.20 -0.97 19.37
CA TYR A 156 -13.26 -1.60 18.43
C TYR A 156 -12.69 -0.58 17.45
N MET A 157 -13.54 0.30 16.91
CA MET A 157 -13.10 1.34 15.99
C MET A 157 -12.16 2.35 16.65
N ASP A 158 -12.42 2.76 17.89
CA ASP A 158 -11.52 3.62 18.65
C ASP A 158 -10.15 2.94 18.86
N HIS A 159 -10.16 1.65 19.19
CA HIS A 159 -8.93 0.86 19.31
C HIS A 159 -8.18 0.76 17.97
N LEU A 160 -8.89 0.55 16.85
CA LEU A 160 -8.28 0.52 15.51
C LEU A 160 -7.59 1.84 15.18
N VAL A 161 -8.21 2.97 15.50
CA VAL A 161 -7.61 4.31 15.34
C VAL A 161 -6.38 4.46 16.23
N ASP A 162 -6.45 4.03 17.51
CA ASP A 162 -5.31 4.06 18.43
C ASP A 162 -4.13 3.25 17.89
N GLN A 163 -4.39 2.06 17.37
CA GLN A 163 -3.34 1.22 16.77
C GLN A 163 -2.75 1.87 15.51
N THR A 164 -3.58 2.45 14.65
CA THR A 164 -3.14 3.15 13.44
C THR A 164 -2.24 4.34 13.81
N VAL A 165 -2.66 5.17 14.75
CA VAL A 165 -1.88 6.30 15.27
C VAL A 165 -0.54 5.82 15.84
N LYS A 166 -0.55 4.72 16.61
CA LYS A 166 0.66 4.12 17.18
C LYS A 166 1.63 3.63 16.11
N ILE A 167 1.12 2.95 15.08
CA ILE A 167 1.90 2.47 13.94
C ILE A 167 2.57 3.64 13.24
N LEU A 168 1.81 4.63 12.81
CA LEU A 168 2.29 5.79 12.07
C LEU A 168 3.22 6.70 12.89
N THR A 169 3.15 6.63 14.22
CA THR A 169 4.06 7.38 15.11
C THR A 169 5.41 6.67 15.27
N ASN A 170 5.43 5.34 15.28
CA ASN A 170 6.62 4.57 15.70
C ASN A 170 7.33 3.84 14.57
N GLU A 171 6.67 3.59 13.44
CA GLU A 171 7.29 2.93 12.31
C GLU A 171 7.78 3.95 11.28
N PRO A 172 8.98 3.77 10.70
CA PRO A 172 9.47 4.65 9.64
C PRO A 172 8.64 4.42 8.39
N ALA A 173 7.82 5.39 8.02
CA ALA A 173 6.98 5.32 6.84
C ALA A 173 6.93 6.67 6.13
N ASP A 174 7.10 6.64 4.82
CA ASP A 174 6.90 7.79 3.95
C ASP A 174 5.45 7.87 3.45
N ILE A 175 4.76 6.71 3.40
CA ILE A 175 3.38 6.61 2.92
C ILE A 175 2.55 5.75 3.88
N TYR A 176 1.36 6.24 4.24
CA TYR A 176 0.31 5.44 4.87
C TYR A 176 -0.53 4.77 3.78
N ALA A 177 -0.30 3.47 3.59
CA ALA A 177 -0.95 2.66 2.58
C ALA A 177 -2.27 2.07 3.08
N ASN A 178 -3.14 1.68 2.13
CA ASN A 178 -4.48 1.14 2.42
C ASN A 178 -5.23 1.94 3.49
N PRO A 179 -5.21 3.30 3.41
CA PRO A 179 -5.67 4.12 4.50
C PRO A 179 -7.16 3.94 4.75
N THR A 180 -7.52 3.98 6.02
CA THR A 180 -8.92 3.87 6.44
C THR A 180 -9.61 2.54 6.12
N PHE A 181 -8.83 1.49 5.84
CA PHE A 181 -9.38 0.15 5.64
C PHE A 181 -10.17 -0.31 6.88
N LEU A 182 -11.33 -0.93 6.67
CA LEU A 182 -12.17 -1.46 7.73
C LEU A 182 -12.41 -2.96 7.54
N PRO A 183 -12.57 -3.71 8.63
CA PRO A 183 -13.13 -5.06 8.57
C PRO A 183 -14.47 -5.06 7.84
N GLU A 184 -14.79 -6.17 7.18
CA GLU A 184 -15.99 -6.31 6.34
C GLU A 184 -17.27 -5.86 7.06
N GLU A 185 -17.43 -6.25 8.33
CA GLU A 185 -18.63 -5.89 9.12
C GLU A 185 -18.77 -4.40 9.42
N LEU A 186 -17.68 -3.64 9.43
CA LEU A 186 -17.71 -2.19 9.63
C LEU A 186 -17.76 -1.43 8.32
N ASN A 187 -17.25 -2.03 7.26
CA ASN A 187 -17.13 -1.35 5.97
C ASN A 187 -18.48 -0.98 5.34
N ALA A 188 -19.55 -1.74 5.64
CA ALA A 188 -20.92 -1.41 5.20
C ALA A 188 -21.41 -0.06 5.72
N GLU A 189 -20.90 0.40 6.87
CA GLU A 189 -21.21 1.68 7.48
C GLU A 189 -19.95 2.56 7.60
N TYR A 190 -19.11 2.56 6.59
CA TYR A 190 -17.80 3.22 6.57
C TYR A 190 -17.83 4.67 7.09
N ALA A 191 -18.77 5.50 6.60
CA ALA A 191 -18.90 6.90 7.00
C ALA A 191 -19.31 7.07 8.47
N LYS A 192 -20.02 6.10 9.05
CA LYS A 192 -20.41 6.12 10.45
C LYS A 192 -19.20 5.88 11.35
N TYR A 193 -18.34 4.96 10.98
CA TYR A 193 -17.18 4.58 11.80
C TYR A 193 -15.99 5.53 11.62
N TRP A 194 -15.79 6.07 10.42
CA TRP A 194 -14.81 7.13 10.16
C TRP A 194 -15.40 8.50 10.43
N THR A 195 -15.60 8.82 11.73
CA THR A 195 -16.02 10.15 12.16
C THR A 195 -14.94 11.20 11.92
N ASP A 196 -15.32 12.47 11.88
CA ASP A 196 -14.37 13.57 11.73
C ASP A 196 -13.28 13.55 12.81
N GLU A 197 -13.64 13.26 14.06
CA GLU A 197 -12.70 13.16 15.17
C GLU A 197 -11.65 12.05 14.95
N ARG A 198 -12.08 10.86 14.52
CA ARG A 198 -11.18 9.73 14.24
C ARG A 198 -10.26 10.03 13.07
N ILE A 199 -10.79 10.65 12.02
CA ILE A 199 -10.02 11.07 10.85
C ILE A 199 -8.99 12.11 11.23
N ASP A 200 -9.36 13.14 12.00
CA ASP A 200 -8.45 14.21 12.42
C ASP A 200 -7.26 13.64 13.21
N ARG A 201 -7.48 12.68 14.09
CA ARG A 201 -6.40 12.01 14.84
C ARG A 201 -5.39 11.34 13.90
N VAL A 202 -5.83 10.70 12.84
CA VAL A 202 -4.94 10.08 11.86
C VAL A 202 -4.23 11.13 11.01
N LEU A 203 -4.95 12.11 10.49
CA LEU A 203 -4.37 13.18 9.66
C LEU A 203 -3.34 14.02 10.41
N ASP A 204 -3.57 14.30 11.70
CA ASP A 204 -2.63 15.03 12.56
C ASP A 204 -1.29 14.28 12.68
N VAL A 205 -1.32 12.94 12.79
CA VAL A 205 -0.10 12.13 12.83
C VAL A 205 0.60 12.15 11.48
N LEU A 206 -0.13 12.00 10.37
CA LEU A 206 0.45 12.09 9.03
C LEU A 206 1.15 13.43 8.82
N LYS A 207 0.48 14.53 9.17
CA LYS A 207 1.04 15.88 9.08
C LYS A 207 2.27 16.06 9.96
N LYS A 208 2.19 15.62 11.23
CA LYS A 208 3.28 15.72 12.19
C LYS A 208 4.54 15.00 11.75
N HIS A 209 4.41 13.84 11.14
CA HIS A 209 5.52 13.00 10.71
C HIS A 209 5.83 13.10 9.21
N ASN A 210 5.16 14.00 8.49
CA ASN A 210 5.33 14.19 7.05
C ASN A 210 5.11 12.91 6.22
N ILE A 211 4.06 12.15 6.58
CA ILE A 211 3.69 10.90 5.92
C ILE A 211 2.62 11.19 4.86
N ALA A 212 2.82 10.73 3.65
CA ALA A 212 1.85 10.87 2.57
C ALA A 212 0.65 9.91 2.78
N LEU A 213 -0.54 10.38 2.39
CA LEU A 213 -1.75 9.57 2.39
C LEU A 213 -1.93 8.93 1.01
N GLU A 214 -1.96 7.59 0.93
CA GLU A 214 -2.27 6.89 -0.31
C GLU A 214 -3.73 7.13 -0.72
N ILE A 215 -3.96 7.23 -2.03
CA ILE A 215 -5.29 7.10 -2.62
C ILE A 215 -5.35 5.72 -3.27
N ASN A 216 -6.02 4.77 -2.61
CA ASN A 216 -6.07 3.38 -3.06
C ASN A 216 -7.28 3.14 -3.98
N ALA A 217 -7.04 3.02 -5.27
CA ALA A 217 -8.08 2.81 -6.27
C ALA A 217 -8.74 1.43 -6.17
N ARG A 218 -8.01 0.40 -5.73
CA ARG A 218 -8.52 -0.97 -5.60
C ARG A 218 -9.62 -1.07 -4.55
N TYR A 219 -9.38 -0.49 -3.38
CA TYR A 219 -10.35 -0.50 -2.28
C TYR A 219 -11.26 0.73 -2.28
N LYS A 220 -10.99 1.71 -3.15
CA LYS A 220 -11.71 3.00 -3.22
C LYS A 220 -11.67 3.75 -1.89
N ILE A 221 -10.52 3.75 -1.24
CA ILE A 221 -10.25 4.41 0.04
C ILE A 221 -9.02 5.32 -0.07
N PRO A 222 -8.95 6.38 0.76
CA PRO A 222 -10.02 6.86 1.63
C PRO A 222 -11.16 7.52 0.83
N SER A 223 -12.28 7.84 1.49
CA SER A 223 -13.39 8.55 0.83
C SER A 223 -12.95 9.92 0.31
N PHE A 224 -13.67 10.47 -0.67
CA PHE A 224 -13.36 11.80 -1.20
C PHE A 224 -13.41 12.90 -0.15
N ASP A 225 -14.26 12.76 0.88
CA ASP A 225 -14.34 13.74 1.97
C ASP A 225 -13.08 13.73 2.81
N ILE A 226 -12.52 12.55 3.10
CA ILE A 226 -11.24 12.41 3.79
C ILE A 226 -10.09 12.97 2.94
N ILE A 227 -10.08 12.70 1.62
CA ILE A 227 -9.07 13.25 0.70
C ILE A 227 -9.10 14.78 0.70
N ARG A 228 -10.30 15.38 0.65
CA ARG A 228 -10.44 16.84 0.72
C ARG A 228 -9.96 17.42 2.05
N LYS A 229 -10.22 16.70 3.14
CA LYS A 229 -9.79 17.11 4.49
C LYS A 229 -8.28 17.00 4.68
N ALA A 230 -7.62 16.05 4.01
CA ALA A 230 -6.18 15.86 4.07
C ALA A 230 -5.37 16.91 3.26
N LYS A 231 -6.02 17.62 2.35
CA LYS A 231 -5.42 18.66 1.48
C LYS A 231 -5.13 19.95 2.23
#